data_13e7c04612c548d1827dbd3c3df77f60
#
_entry.id   13e7c04612c548d1827dbd3c3df77f60
#
_cell.length_a   1.000
_cell.length_b   1.000
_cell.length_c   1.000
_cell.angle_alpha   90.00
_cell.angle_beta   90.00
_cell.angle_gamma   90.00
#
_symmetry.space_group_name_H-M   'P 1'
#
loop_
_entity.id
_entity.type
_entity.pdbx_description
1 polymer ?
#
loop_
_entity_poly.entity_id
_entity_poly.type
_entity_poly.pdbx_seq_one_letter_code
_entity_poly.pdbx_strand_id
1 'polypeptide(L)'
;MDVSIVVTAYNYERYIDECLDSCFGQEGTTLDYEVIVVDDGSTDGTAALLARRSDPRLRVLQIDNSGIEQASNQGFAAARGRFIVRVDADDVLERSYLAQMEPILDQPFGFCYPDYTIIDGDSVPQEVMRLPAFDAAEVMGRGDFLATGTLYPAALLRAQGCYASQTRNSGLENFELILKLLDAGNTGLHVAAPLFKYRRHRVNMSATRTDSIIAYGHALFARNGLGPFRTNQYHPYKLTLPEQSA
;
A
#
# COMPACT_ATOMS: atom_id res chain seq x y z
N MET A 1 12.07 7.27 -16.71
CA MET A 1 11.49 7.09 -15.35
C MET A 1 10.81 5.74 -15.34
N ASP A 2 11.33 4.82 -14.55
CA ASP A 2 10.82 3.46 -14.49
C ASP A 2 9.80 3.32 -13.37
N VAL A 3 10.11 3.82 -12.17
CA VAL A 3 9.24 3.69 -11.00
C VAL A 3 8.94 5.03 -10.36
N SER A 4 7.70 5.25 -9.95
CA SER A 4 7.31 6.31 -9.01
C SER A 4 6.94 5.66 -7.67
N ILE A 5 7.66 6.02 -6.61
CA ILE A 5 7.33 5.68 -5.23
C ILE A 5 6.41 6.79 -4.72
N VAL A 6 5.16 6.46 -4.41
CA VAL A 6 4.15 7.42 -3.93
C VAL A 6 3.95 7.20 -2.43
N VAL A 7 4.31 8.20 -1.64
CA VAL A 7 4.14 8.21 -0.18
C VAL A 7 2.95 9.10 0.18
N THR A 8 2.00 8.58 0.95
CA THR A 8 0.88 9.36 1.48
C THR A 8 1.09 9.64 2.96
N ALA A 9 1.00 10.90 3.37
CA ALA A 9 1.26 11.33 4.74
C ALA A 9 0.15 12.24 5.29
N TYR A 10 -0.27 11.99 6.52
CA TYR A 10 -1.11 12.87 7.32
C TYR A 10 -0.78 12.72 8.81
N ASN A 11 -0.04 13.69 9.36
CA ASN A 11 0.41 13.69 10.75
C ASN A 11 1.35 12.52 11.07
N TYR A 12 2.43 12.39 10.31
CA TYR A 12 3.46 11.36 10.44
C TYR A 12 4.85 11.92 10.78
N GLU A 13 4.94 13.04 11.55
CA GLU A 13 6.22 13.67 11.92
C GLU A 13 7.22 12.68 12.57
N ARG A 14 6.70 11.66 13.24
CA ARG A 14 7.53 10.65 13.92
C ARG A 14 8.22 9.69 12.94
N TYR A 15 7.61 9.37 11.80
CA TYR A 15 8.02 8.26 10.95
C TYR A 15 8.46 8.68 9.55
N ILE A 16 8.02 9.85 9.08
CA ILE A 16 8.21 10.29 7.69
C ILE A 16 9.69 10.31 7.27
N ASP A 17 10.60 10.66 8.17
CA ASP A 17 12.03 10.71 7.86
C ASP A 17 12.59 9.31 7.59
N GLU A 18 12.25 8.31 8.41
CA GLU A 18 12.67 6.92 8.22
C GLU A 18 12.06 6.32 6.94
N CYS A 19 10.78 6.59 6.68
CA CYS A 19 10.11 6.19 5.46
C CYS A 19 10.84 6.73 4.22
N LEU A 20 11.13 8.03 4.18
CA LEU A 20 11.80 8.67 3.05
C LEU A 20 13.25 8.20 2.89
N ASP A 21 13.99 8.02 3.99
CA ASP A 21 15.35 7.47 3.94
C ASP A 21 15.35 6.08 3.30
N SER A 22 14.32 5.27 3.56
CA SER A 22 14.16 3.97 2.93
C SER A 22 13.84 4.05 1.43
N CYS A 23 12.99 5.00 1.04
CA CYS A 23 12.65 5.25 -0.36
C CYS A 23 13.86 5.72 -1.18
N PHE A 24 14.68 6.61 -0.62
CA PHE A 24 15.89 7.12 -1.29
C PHE A 24 17.09 6.17 -1.21
N GLY A 25 17.11 5.31 -0.20
CA GLY A 25 18.18 4.37 0.08
C GLY A 25 18.13 3.07 -0.72
N GLN A 26 17.51 3.05 -1.89
CA GLN A 26 17.45 1.87 -2.74
C GLN A 26 18.81 1.54 -3.33
N GLU A 27 19.22 0.27 -3.25
CA GLU A 27 20.54 -0.23 -3.64
C GLU A 27 20.42 -1.38 -4.65
N GLY A 28 21.46 -1.59 -5.46
CA GLY A 28 21.57 -2.73 -6.38
C GLY A 28 20.61 -2.69 -7.58
N THR A 29 20.02 -1.55 -7.88
CA THR A 29 19.12 -1.36 -9.02
C THR A 29 19.70 -0.40 -10.05
N THR A 30 19.33 -0.57 -11.30
CA THR A 30 19.62 0.36 -12.41
C THR A 30 18.40 1.21 -12.78
N LEU A 31 17.26 0.99 -12.12
CA LEU A 31 16.01 1.71 -12.40
C LEU A 31 16.12 3.20 -12.09
N ASP A 32 15.62 4.02 -13.00
CA ASP A 32 15.39 5.45 -12.76
C ASP A 32 14.06 5.62 -12.01
N TYR A 33 14.09 6.29 -10.83
CA TYR A 33 12.91 6.42 -9.99
C TYR A 33 12.77 7.80 -9.33
N GLU A 34 11.55 8.18 -9.04
CA GLU A 34 11.17 9.36 -8.27
C GLU A 34 10.43 8.97 -6.99
N VAL A 35 10.42 9.88 -6.03
CA VAL A 35 9.61 9.80 -4.80
C VAL A 35 8.64 10.98 -4.78
N ILE A 36 7.35 10.69 -4.72
CA ILE A 36 6.29 11.68 -4.63
C ILE A 36 5.66 11.55 -3.26
N VAL A 37 5.75 12.59 -2.45
CA VAL A 37 5.04 12.66 -1.16
C VAL A 37 3.79 13.48 -1.34
N VAL A 38 2.66 12.95 -0.95
CA VAL A 38 1.41 13.70 -0.85
C VAL A 38 1.13 13.94 0.64
N ASP A 39 1.33 15.18 1.06
CA ASP A 39 0.96 15.66 2.41
C ASP A 39 -0.53 16.06 2.39
N ASP A 40 -1.36 15.21 2.98
CA ASP A 40 -2.82 15.34 3.02
C ASP A 40 -3.27 16.34 4.11
N GLY A 41 -2.63 17.52 4.13
CA GLY A 41 -2.97 18.61 5.05
C GLY A 41 -2.54 18.34 6.49
N SER A 42 -1.31 17.86 6.70
CA SER A 42 -0.77 17.63 8.05
C SER A 42 -0.76 18.89 8.91
N THR A 43 -1.07 18.72 10.18
CA THR A 43 -1.13 19.78 11.21
C THR A 43 -0.02 19.68 12.26
N ASP A 44 0.79 18.62 12.20
CA ASP A 44 1.99 18.39 13.01
C ASP A 44 3.26 18.87 12.30
N GLY A 45 4.45 18.40 12.72
CA GLY A 45 5.73 18.74 12.13
C GLY A 45 6.02 18.13 10.74
N THR A 46 5.13 17.28 10.18
CA THR A 46 5.36 16.57 8.91
C THR A 46 5.73 17.51 7.76
N ALA A 47 4.94 18.57 7.52
CA ALA A 47 5.23 19.52 6.43
C ALA A 47 6.59 20.22 6.60
N ALA A 48 6.98 20.54 7.84
CA ALA A 48 8.27 21.16 8.13
C ALA A 48 9.45 20.21 7.90
N LEU A 49 9.29 18.92 8.17
CA LEU A 49 10.29 17.87 7.87
C LEU A 49 10.43 17.71 6.36
N LEU A 50 9.33 17.62 5.62
CA LEU A 50 9.33 17.52 4.16
C LEU A 50 10.04 18.72 3.51
N ALA A 51 9.80 19.94 3.99
CA ALA A 51 10.42 21.16 3.46
C ALA A 51 11.95 21.21 3.65
N ARG A 52 12.52 20.42 4.55
CA ARG A 52 13.98 20.33 4.78
C ARG A 52 14.66 19.32 3.87
N ARG A 53 13.91 18.46 3.20
CA ARG A 53 14.45 17.44 2.31
C ARG A 53 14.86 18.06 0.97
N SER A 54 16.05 17.71 0.50
CA SER A 54 16.63 18.29 -0.73
C SER A 54 17.03 17.26 -1.78
N ASP A 55 16.56 15.99 -1.68
CA ASP A 55 16.86 14.97 -2.68
C ASP A 55 16.23 15.37 -4.04
N PRO A 56 16.99 15.39 -5.15
CA PRO A 56 16.48 15.82 -6.45
C PRO A 56 15.36 14.92 -7.02
N ARG A 57 15.22 13.70 -6.50
CA ARG A 57 14.14 12.77 -6.87
C ARG A 57 12.83 13.07 -6.14
N LEU A 58 12.85 13.94 -5.10
CA LEU A 58 11.70 14.26 -4.28
C LEU A 58 10.77 15.27 -4.96
N ARG A 59 9.49 14.96 -4.92
CA ARG A 59 8.42 15.91 -5.23
C ARG A 59 7.38 15.86 -4.11
N VAL A 60 7.07 17.02 -3.54
CA VAL A 60 6.06 17.14 -2.48
C VAL A 60 4.82 17.82 -3.04
N LEU A 61 3.67 17.20 -2.85
CA LEU A 61 2.35 17.76 -3.13
C LEU A 61 1.66 18.01 -1.79
N GLN A 62 1.30 19.24 -1.53
CA GLN A 62 0.49 19.61 -0.36
C GLN A 62 -0.95 19.82 -0.82
N ILE A 63 -1.88 19.15 -0.16
CA ILE A 63 -3.31 19.22 -0.46
C ILE A 63 -4.11 19.45 0.82
N ASP A 64 -5.36 19.88 0.69
CA ASP A 64 -6.28 19.90 1.80
C ASP A 64 -6.64 18.46 2.20
N ASN A 65 -6.83 18.22 3.52
CA ASN A 65 -7.08 16.87 4.03
C ASN A 65 -8.32 16.23 3.38
N SER A 66 -8.08 15.27 2.53
CA SER A 66 -9.09 14.63 1.65
C SER A 66 -9.25 13.13 1.87
N GLY A 67 -8.36 12.52 2.67
CA GLY A 67 -8.30 11.10 2.97
C GLY A 67 -7.37 10.32 2.05
N ILE A 68 -7.00 9.13 2.51
CA ILE A 68 -5.94 8.33 1.93
C ILE A 68 -6.17 7.97 0.45
N GLU A 69 -7.43 7.75 0.04
CA GLU A 69 -7.79 7.42 -1.33
C GLU A 69 -7.51 8.61 -2.27
N GLN A 70 -7.96 9.80 -1.88
CA GLN A 70 -7.76 11.01 -2.68
C GLN A 70 -6.28 11.42 -2.70
N ALA A 71 -5.61 11.38 -1.56
CA ALA A 71 -4.18 11.67 -1.47
C ALA A 71 -3.38 10.71 -2.37
N SER A 72 -3.66 9.41 -2.31
CA SER A 72 -3.01 8.42 -3.18
C SER A 72 -3.27 8.70 -4.65
N ASN A 73 -4.52 9.00 -5.02
CA ASN A 73 -4.91 9.28 -6.39
C ASN A 73 -4.22 10.54 -6.95
N GLN A 74 -4.00 11.57 -6.14
CA GLN A 74 -3.19 12.75 -6.52
C GLN A 74 -1.74 12.36 -6.80
N GLY A 75 -1.15 11.50 -5.95
CA GLY A 75 0.18 10.96 -6.17
C GLY A 75 0.26 10.11 -7.45
N PHE A 76 -0.71 9.23 -7.70
CA PHE A 76 -0.77 8.40 -8.90
C PHE A 76 -0.96 9.24 -10.18
N ALA A 77 -1.71 10.33 -10.11
CA ALA A 77 -1.87 11.26 -11.23
C ALA A 77 -0.57 12.02 -11.53
N ALA A 78 0.20 12.40 -10.50
CA ALA A 78 1.47 13.09 -10.62
C ALA A 78 2.64 12.19 -11.03
N ALA A 79 2.52 10.87 -10.87
CA ALA A 79 3.55 9.88 -11.14
C ALA A 79 3.94 9.83 -12.62
N ARG A 80 5.25 9.78 -12.91
CA ARG A 80 5.85 9.71 -14.25
C ARG A 80 6.40 8.34 -14.61
N GLY A 81 6.56 7.47 -13.60
CA GLY A 81 7.08 6.12 -13.78
C GLY A 81 6.14 5.23 -14.60
N ARG A 82 6.75 4.28 -15.30
CA ARG A 82 6.01 3.17 -15.96
C ARG A 82 5.27 2.31 -14.93
N PHE A 83 5.84 2.23 -13.72
CA PHE A 83 5.29 1.51 -12.59
C PHE A 83 5.11 2.46 -11.40
N ILE A 84 4.14 2.15 -10.57
CA ILE A 84 3.85 2.89 -9.33
C ILE A 84 3.83 1.90 -8.17
N VAL A 85 4.53 2.24 -7.10
CA VAL A 85 4.40 1.61 -5.79
C VAL A 85 3.95 2.64 -4.77
N ARG A 86 2.94 2.29 -3.96
CA ARG A 86 2.55 3.11 -2.81
C ARG A 86 3.28 2.65 -1.56
N VAL A 87 3.63 3.62 -0.72
CA VAL A 87 4.23 3.40 0.60
C VAL A 87 3.48 4.26 1.60
N ASP A 88 3.05 3.69 2.70
CA ASP A 88 2.47 4.45 3.83
C ASP A 88 3.60 5.14 4.60
N ALA A 89 3.35 6.36 5.07
CA ALA A 89 4.39 7.22 5.65
C ALA A 89 4.98 6.71 6.99
N ASP A 90 4.39 5.68 7.57
CA ASP A 90 4.88 4.96 8.75
C ASP A 90 5.60 3.65 8.42
N ASP A 91 5.61 3.23 7.15
CA ASP A 91 6.25 2.01 6.69
C ASP A 91 7.66 2.26 6.12
N VAL A 92 8.42 1.19 5.88
CA VAL A 92 9.83 1.26 5.45
C VAL A 92 10.04 0.26 4.32
N LEU A 93 10.57 0.70 3.17
CA LEU A 93 11.03 -0.22 2.12
C LEU A 93 12.37 -0.84 2.50
N GLU A 94 12.59 -2.09 2.13
CA GLU A 94 13.93 -2.68 2.20
C GLU A 94 14.82 -2.06 1.11
N ARG A 95 16.11 -1.91 1.39
CA ARG A 95 17.08 -1.31 0.45
C ARG A 95 17.14 -2.02 -0.89
N SER A 96 16.83 -3.32 -0.90
CA SER A 96 16.80 -4.16 -2.09
C SER A 96 15.46 -4.17 -2.82
N TYR A 97 14.45 -3.40 -2.38
CA TYR A 97 13.10 -3.47 -2.95
C TYR A 97 13.12 -3.31 -4.48
N LEU A 98 13.69 -2.21 -4.98
CA LEU A 98 13.73 -1.98 -6.43
C LEU A 98 14.57 -3.02 -7.17
N ALA A 99 15.71 -3.43 -6.62
CA ALA A 99 16.57 -4.45 -7.22
C ALA A 99 15.87 -5.82 -7.35
N GLN A 100 15.02 -6.17 -6.37
CA GLN A 100 14.24 -7.42 -6.41
C GLN A 100 13.02 -7.31 -7.34
N MET A 101 12.48 -6.11 -7.54
CA MET A 101 11.38 -5.87 -8.48
C MET A 101 11.85 -5.74 -9.93
N GLU A 102 13.07 -5.25 -10.17
CA GLU A 102 13.60 -4.96 -11.50
C GLU A 102 13.49 -6.14 -12.48
N PRO A 103 13.84 -7.39 -12.12
CA PRO A 103 13.79 -8.54 -13.05
C PRO A 103 12.38 -8.94 -13.50
N ILE A 104 11.35 -8.46 -12.81
CA ILE A 104 9.95 -8.84 -13.10
C ILE A 104 9.17 -7.77 -13.87
N LEU A 105 9.74 -6.57 -14.05
CA LEU A 105 9.02 -5.45 -14.68
C LEU A 105 8.66 -5.70 -16.16
N ASP A 106 9.35 -6.61 -16.81
CA ASP A 106 9.06 -6.98 -18.22
C ASP A 106 8.08 -8.18 -18.32
N GLN A 107 7.66 -8.74 -17.18
CA GLN A 107 6.66 -9.81 -17.16
C GLN A 107 5.24 -9.21 -17.17
N PRO A 108 4.24 -9.94 -17.72
CA PRO A 108 2.85 -9.49 -17.63
C PRO A 108 2.30 -9.71 -16.23
N PHE A 109 1.84 -8.64 -15.57
CA PHE A 109 1.10 -8.70 -14.31
C PHE A 109 0.17 -7.48 -14.16
N GLY A 110 -0.90 -7.64 -13.41
CA GLY A 110 -1.79 -6.54 -13.02
C GLY A 110 -1.31 -5.83 -11.76
N PHE A 111 -0.74 -6.59 -10.83
CA PHE A 111 -0.11 -6.10 -9.60
C PHE A 111 0.96 -7.10 -9.13
N CYS A 112 1.96 -6.59 -8.45
CA CYS A 112 3.02 -7.41 -7.87
C CYS A 112 3.14 -7.08 -6.37
N TYR A 113 3.28 -8.11 -5.54
CA TYR A 113 3.35 -7.95 -4.10
C TYR A 113 4.41 -8.85 -3.46
N PRO A 114 5.20 -8.34 -2.51
CA PRO A 114 6.19 -9.12 -1.78
C PRO A 114 5.65 -9.63 -0.43
N ASP A 115 6.45 -10.50 0.21
CA ASP A 115 6.37 -10.71 1.65
C ASP A 115 6.76 -9.43 2.41
N TYR A 116 6.53 -9.40 3.73
CA TYR A 116 6.89 -8.25 4.55
C TYR A 116 7.27 -8.63 5.98
N THR A 117 7.94 -7.71 6.66
CA THR A 117 8.26 -7.83 8.09
C THR A 117 7.35 -6.90 8.89
N ILE A 118 6.71 -7.41 9.93
CA ILE A 118 6.00 -6.56 10.90
C ILE A 118 7.04 -5.94 11.83
N ILE A 119 6.98 -4.63 12.03
CA ILE A 119 7.76 -3.89 13.01
C ILE A 119 6.85 -3.17 14.00
N ASP A 120 7.35 -2.87 15.19
CA ASP A 120 6.62 -2.03 16.15
C ASP A 120 6.86 -0.53 15.93
N GLY A 121 6.30 0.31 16.83
CA GLY A 121 6.44 1.76 16.76
C GLY A 121 7.86 2.30 16.93
N ASP A 122 8.80 1.47 17.37
CA ASP A 122 10.22 1.80 17.55
C ASP A 122 11.11 1.09 16.52
N SER A 123 10.52 0.62 15.41
CA SER A 123 11.19 -0.06 14.29
C SER A 123 11.80 -1.43 14.64
N VAL A 124 11.39 -2.03 15.77
CA VAL A 124 11.88 -3.35 16.17
C VAL A 124 11.12 -4.44 15.41
N PRO A 125 11.81 -5.34 14.67
CA PRO A 125 11.17 -6.44 13.97
C PRO A 125 10.44 -7.40 14.93
N GLN A 126 9.21 -7.79 14.57
CA GLN A 126 8.37 -8.68 15.35
C GLN A 126 8.18 -10.03 14.64
N GLU A 127 7.76 -10.00 13.38
CA GLU A 127 7.37 -11.20 12.62
C GLU A 127 7.61 -10.99 11.13
N VAL A 128 8.03 -12.05 10.43
CA VAL A 128 8.09 -12.07 8.96
C VAL A 128 6.84 -12.72 8.43
N MET A 129 6.05 -11.95 7.68
CA MET A 129 4.82 -12.41 7.03
C MET A 129 5.16 -12.96 5.65
N ARG A 130 5.01 -14.28 5.51
CA ARG A 130 5.17 -14.96 4.21
C ARG A 130 3.80 -15.18 3.61
N LEU A 131 3.58 -14.56 2.47
CA LEU A 131 2.34 -14.65 1.74
C LEU A 131 2.36 -15.88 0.82
N PRO A 132 1.19 -16.46 0.49
CA PRO A 132 1.13 -17.55 -0.48
C PRO A 132 1.48 -17.04 -1.89
N ALA A 133 1.88 -17.96 -2.76
CA ALA A 133 1.93 -17.70 -4.20
C ALA A 133 0.57 -17.20 -4.68
N PHE A 134 0.57 -16.43 -5.78
CA PHE A 134 -0.67 -15.86 -6.30
C PHE A 134 -1.71 -16.95 -6.62
N ASP A 135 -2.86 -16.81 -6.01
CA ASP A 135 -4.10 -17.51 -6.30
C ASP A 135 -5.26 -16.51 -6.21
N ALA A 136 -6.04 -16.38 -7.27
CA ALA A 136 -7.09 -15.36 -7.34
C ALA A 136 -8.19 -15.59 -6.29
N ALA A 137 -8.54 -16.86 -6.01
CA ALA A 137 -9.59 -17.17 -5.02
C ALA A 137 -9.10 -16.90 -3.60
N GLU A 138 -7.82 -17.19 -3.31
CA GLU A 138 -7.20 -16.84 -2.02
C GLU A 138 -7.17 -15.33 -1.82
N VAL A 139 -6.72 -14.56 -2.82
CA VAL A 139 -6.68 -13.09 -2.74
C VAL A 139 -8.08 -12.51 -2.55
N MET A 140 -9.07 -12.95 -3.34
CA MET A 140 -10.47 -12.50 -3.17
C MET A 140 -11.05 -12.84 -1.79
N GLY A 141 -10.67 -13.98 -1.22
CA GLY A 141 -11.10 -14.41 0.10
C GLY A 141 -10.32 -13.80 1.27
N ARG A 142 -9.22 -13.08 0.98
CA ARG A 142 -8.29 -12.56 2.00
C ARG A 142 -8.89 -11.43 2.84
N GLY A 143 -9.77 -10.62 2.27
CA GLY A 143 -10.47 -9.53 2.96
C GLY A 143 -9.64 -8.26 3.15
N ASP A 144 -8.37 -8.27 2.76
CA ASP A 144 -7.46 -7.12 2.77
C ASP A 144 -6.26 -7.36 1.85
N PHE A 145 -5.61 -6.28 1.45
CA PHE A 145 -4.37 -6.33 0.71
C PHE A 145 -3.55 -5.07 0.98
N LEU A 146 -2.39 -5.23 1.63
CA LEU A 146 -1.57 -4.09 2.01
C LEU A 146 -1.16 -3.25 0.79
N ALA A 147 -1.22 -1.93 0.94
CA ALA A 147 -0.86 -1.00 -0.11
C ALA A 147 0.66 -0.84 -0.22
N THR A 148 1.34 -0.71 0.92
CA THR A 148 2.80 -0.61 0.96
C THR A 148 3.44 -1.79 0.27
N GLY A 149 4.38 -1.49 -0.64
CA GLY A 149 5.13 -2.48 -1.38
C GLY A 149 4.38 -3.16 -2.53
N THR A 150 3.09 -2.89 -2.74
CA THR A 150 2.37 -3.38 -3.93
C THR A 150 2.68 -2.48 -5.13
N LEU A 151 3.21 -3.10 -6.19
CA LEU A 151 3.64 -2.43 -7.43
C LEU A 151 2.61 -2.66 -8.54
N TYR A 152 2.30 -1.60 -9.28
CA TYR A 152 1.32 -1.59 -10.37
C TYR A 152 1.92 -1.05 -11.66
N PRO A 153 1.59 -1.60 -12.84
CA PRO A 153 1.76 -0.88 -14.10
C PRO A 153 0.92 0.42 -14.09
N ALA A 154 1.57 1.56 -14.24
CA ALA A 154 0.93 2.87 -14.07
C ALA A 154 -0.24 3.10 -15.05
N ALA A 155 -0.11 2.64 -16.29
CA ALA A 155 -1.17 2.73 -17.29
C ALA A 155 -2.40 1.92 -16.89
N LEU A 156 -2.21 0.71 -16.36
CA LEU A 156 -3.29 -0.16 -15.91
C LEU A 156 -3.97 0.43 -14.67
N LEU A 157 -3.21 0.88 -13.68
CA LEU A 157 -3.72 1.52 -12.46
C LEU A 157 -4.67 2.69 -12.82
N ARG A 158 -4.26 3.54 -13.76
CA ARG A 158 -5.07 4.68 -14.22
C ARG A 158 -6.30 4.22 -15.02
N ALA A 159 -6.16 3.23 -15.90
CA ALA A 159 -7.26 2.68 -16.68
C ALA A 159 -8.36 2.08 -15.79
N GLN A 160 -8.00 1.52 -14.63
CA GLN A 160 -8.94 0.99 -13.64
C GLN A 160 -9.50 2.06 -12.69
N GLY A 161 -9.19 3.35 -12.92
CA GLY A 161 -9.72 4.48 -12.16
C GLY A 161 -9.07 4.68 -10.80
N CYS A 162 -7.92 4.06 -10.55
CA CYS A 162 -7.19 4.16 -9.28
C CYS A 162 -8.03 3.72 -8.06
N TYR A 163 -7.83 4.31 -6.89
CA TYR A 163 -8.64 4.01 -5.71
C TYR A 163 -10.03 4.63 -5.80
N ALA A 164 -11.04 3.88 -5.37
CA ALA A 164 -12.40 4.40 -5.21
C ALA A 164 -12.42 5.43 -4.07
N SER A 165 -12.92 6.63 -4.35
CA SER A 165 -12.87 7.77 -3.42
C SER A 165 -14.25 8.16 -2.85
N GLN A 166 -15.27 7.31 -3.04
CA GLN A 166 -16.61 7.53 -2.49
C GLN A 166 -16.65 7.38 -0.96
N THR A 167 -15.77 6.54 -0.41
CA THR A 167 -15.62 6.36 1.04
C THR A 167 -14.25 6.85 1.44
N ARG A 168 -14.22 7.81 2.37
CA ARG A 168 -12.98 8.38 2.89
C ARG A 168 -12.37 7.49 3.96
N ASN A 169 -11.09 7.17 3.83
CA ASN A 169 -10.33 6.34 4.76
C ASN A 169 -11.03 4.99 4.99
N SER A 170 -11.34 4.31 3.90
CA SER A 170 -12.03 3.01 3.90
C SER A 170 -11.21 1.91 4.57
N GLY A 171 -9.88 2.01 4.50
CA GLY A 171 -8.92 1.04 4.99
C GLY A 171 -8.84 -0.24 4.16
N LEU A 172 -9.61 -0.33 3.07
CA LEU A 172 -9.61 -1.44 2.11
C LEU A 172 -9.47 -0.94 0.66
N GLU A 173 -9.00 0.29 0.46
CA GLU A 173 -8.87 0.92 -0.85
C GLU A 173 -7.97 0.11 -1.79
N ASN A 174 -6.90 -0.46 -1.25
CA ASN A 174 -5.98 -1.28 -2.04
C ASN A 174 -6.60 -2.65 -2.38
N PHE A 175 -7.30 -3.27 -1.44
CA PHE A 175 -8.01 -4.52 -1.67
C PHE A 175 -9.14 -4.34 -2.70
N GLU A 176 -9.91 -3.25 -2.62
CA GLU A 176 -10.93 -2.95 -3.62
C GLU A 176 -10.36 -2.76 -5.02
N LEU A 177 -9.19 -2.11 -5.15
CA LEU A 177 -8.49 -2.01 -6.44
C LEU A 177 -8.07 -3.39 -6.95
N ILE A 178 -7.53 -4.25 -6.09
CA ILE A 178 -7.14 -5.61 -6.46
C ILE A 178 -8.35 -6.41 -6.97
N LEU A 179 -9.51 -6.30 -6.31
CA LEU A 179 -10.75 -6.95 -6.80
C LEU A 179 -11.14 -6.47 -8.20
N LYS A 180 -11.04 -5.16 -8.48
CA LYS A 180 -11.31 -4.61 -9.84
C LYS A 180 -10.31 -5.15 -10.87
N LEU A 181 -9.05 -5.28 -10.51
CA LEU A 181 -8.01 -5.82 -11.40
C LEU A 181 -8.27 -7.30 -11.72
N LEU A 182 -8.65 -8.09 -10.72
CA LEU A 182 -9.00 -9.50 -10.90
C LEU A 182 -10.26 -9.67 -11.75
N ASP A 183 -11.29 -8.88 -11.51
CA ASP A 183 -12.53 -8.88 -12.30
C ASP A 183 -12.30 -8.51 -13.77
N ALA A 184 -11.33 -7.61 -14.03
CA ALA A 184 -10.87 -7.26 -15.37
C ALA A 184 -9.93 -8.31 -16.02
N GLY A 185 -9.76 -9.49 -15.41
CA GLY A 185 -8.94 -10.60 -15.92
C GLY A 185 -7.44 -10.45 -15.73
N ASN A 186 -7.00 -9.52 -14.89
CA ASN A 186 -5.57 -9.37 -14.58
C ASN A 186 -5.12 -10.39 -13.52
N THR A 187 -3.83 -10.66 -13.48
CA THR A 187 -3.19 -11.59 -12.54
C THR A 187 -2.25 -10.88 -11.59
N GLY A 188 -2.05 -11.43 -10.40
CA GLY A 188 -1.03 -10.99 -9.48
C GLY A 188 0.30 -11.73 -9.68
N LEU A 189 1.39 -11.14 -9.21
CA LEU A 189 2.70 -11.77 -9.14
C LEU A 189 3.23 -11.65 -7.70
N HIS A 190 3.55 -12.77 -7.07
CA HIS A 190 4.14 -12.80 -5.73
C HIS A 190 5.66 -12.86 -5.79
N VAL A 191 6.32 -12.01 -4.99
CA VAL A 191 7.77 -12.05 -4.76
C VAL A 191 8.02 -12.60 -3.35
N ALA A 192 8.53 -13.83 -3.27
CA ALA A 192 8.74 -14.54 -2.01
C ALA A 192 9.97 -14.01 -1.22
N ALA A 193 10.00 -12.71 -0.97
CA ALA A 193 11.02 -12.02 -0.21
C ALA A 193 10.38 -10.88 0.62
N PRO A 194 10.76 -10.68 1.89
CA PRO A 194 10.25 -9.58 2.71
C PRO A 194 10.92 -8.27 2.27
N LEU A 195 10.21 -7.49 1.44
CA LEU A 195 10.77 -6.31 0.80
C LEU A 195 10.29 -4.99 1.39
N PHE A 196 9.43 -5.03 2.40
CA PHE A 196 9.07 -3.85 3.19
C PHE A 196 8.79 -4.23 4.63
N LYS A 197 8.76 -3.21 5.51
CA LYS A 197 8.42 -3.33 6.91
C LYS A 197 7.10 -2.62 7.15
N TYR A 198 6.10 -3.37 7.58
CA TYR A 198 4.78 -2.88 7.97
C TYR A 198 4.79 -2.52 9.45
N ARG A 199 4.58 -1.24 9.76
CA ARG A 199 4.63 -0.75 11.14
C ARG A 199 3.29 -0.87 11.83
N ARG A 200 3.31 -1.48 13.03
CA ARG A 200 2.17 -1.53 13.93
C ARG A 200 2.36 -0.64 15.14
N HIS A 201 1.48 0.33 15.29
CA HIS A 201 1.44 1.22 16.45
C HIS A 201 -0.01 1.59 16.79
N ARG A 202 -0.22 2.23 17.96
CA ARG A 202 -1.57 2.46 18.51
C ARG A 202 -2.45 3.44 17.71
N VAL A 203 -1.85 4.23 16.85
CA VAL A 203 -2.56 5.23 16.04
C VAL A 203 -2.66 4.86 14.55
N ASN A 204 -2.30 3.63 14.16
CA ASN A 204 -2.57 3.14 12.81
C ASN A 204 -4.08 3.27 12.50
N MET A 205 -4.40 3.61 11.26
CA MET A 205 -5.78 3.65 10.81
C MET A 205 -6.51 2.33 11.07
N SER A 206 -5.85 1.20 10.83
CA SER A 206 -6.37 -0.13 11.11
C SER A 206 -6.70 -0.37 12.60
N ALA A 207 -5.97 0.25 13.53
CA ALA A 207 -6.21 0.13 14.97
C ALA A 207 -7.31 1.09 15.47
N THR A 208 -7.40 2.29 14.88
CA THR A 208 -8.31 3.34 15.34
C THR A 208 -9.68 3.33 14.67
N ARG A 209 -9.80 2.65 13.52
CA ARG A 209 -11.01 2.62 12.67
C ARG A 209 -11.51 1.21 12.38
N THR A 210 -11.12 0.22 13.16
CA THR A 210 -11.44 -1.21 12.94
C THR A 210 -12.91 -1.43 12.60
N ASP A 211 -13.85 -0.91 13.39
CA ASP A 211 -15.29 -1.13 13.19
C ASP A 211 -15.78 -0.56 11.84
N SER A 212 -15.31 0.63 11.46
CA SER A 212 -15.68 1.24 10.18
C SER A 212 -15.09 0.49 8.98
N ILE A 213 -13.87 -0.04 9.12
CA ILE A 213 -13.22 -0.88 8.10
C ILE A 213 -13.98 -2.20 7.93
N ILE A 214 -14.37 -2.84 9.03
CA ILE A 214 -15.18 -4.07 9.00
C ILE A 214 -16.53 -3.80 8.33
N ALA A 215 -17.22 -2.71 8.70
CA ALA A 215 -18.49 -2.33 8.06
C ALA A 215 -18.34 -2.09 6.56
N TYR A 216 -17.25 -1.42 6.13
CA TYR A 216 -16.93 -1.25 4.72
C TYR A 216 -16.64 -2.58 4.03
N GLY A 217 -15.90 -3.48 4.68
CA GLY A 217 -15.61 -4.83 4.20
C GLY A 217 -16.87 -5.64 3.93
N HIS A 218 -17.87 -5.61 4.83
CA HIS A 218 -19.18 -6.23 4.59
C HIS A 218 -19.87 -5.69 3.33
N ALA A 219 -19.88 -4.37 3.16
CA ALA A 219 -20.46 -3.74 1.98
C ALA A 219 -19.69 -4.09 0.70
N LEU A 220 -18.34 -4.11 0.77
CA LEU A 220 -17.47 -4.47 -0.35
C LEU A 220 -17.68 -5.93 -0.79
N PHE A 221 -17.73 -6.87 0.15
CA PHE A 221 -17.98 -8.28 -0.14
C PHE A 221 -19.38 -8.50 -0.72
N ALA A 222 -20.40 -7.87 -0.15
CA ALA A 222 -21.78 -7.98 -0.64
C ALA A 222 -21.91 -7.51 -2.10
N ARG A 223 -21.33 -6.35 -2.45
CA ARG A 223 -21.42 -5.81 -3.83
C ARG A 223 -20.59 -6.61 -4.86
N ASN A 224 -19.58 -7.36 -4.41
CA ASN A 224 -18.76 -8.22 -5.27
C ASN A 224 -19.20 -9.69 -5.24
N GLY A 225 -20.28 -10.05 -4.53
CA GLY A 225 -20.78 -11.43 -4.46
C GLY A 225 -19.85 -12.40 -3.73
N LEU A 226 -18.98 -11.91 -2.83
CA LEU A 226 -17.96 -12.70 -2.13
C LEU A 226 -18.49 -13.37 -0.84
N GLY A 227 -19.78 -13.24 -0.54
CA GLY A 227 -20.39 -13.75 0.67
C GLY A 227 -20.12 -12.86 1.90
N PRO A 228 -20.19 -13.42 3.13
CA PRO A 228 -19.87 -12.66 4.34
C PRO A 228 -18.43 -12.20 4.36
N PHE A 229 -18.18 -10.96 4.84
CA PHE A 229 -16.82 -10.45 5.01
C PHE A 229 -16.06 -11.30 6.03
N ARG A 230 -14.93 -11.77 5.60
CA ARG A 230 -13.98 -12.55 6.38
C ARG A 230 -12.57 -12.13 6.03
N THR A 231 -11.63 -12.45 6.90
CA THR A 231 -10.22 -12.27 6.65
C THR A 231 -9.49 -13.60 6.81
N ASN A 232 -8.43 -13.81 6.08
CA ASN A 232 -7.62 -15.00 6.24
C ASN A 232 -6.65 -14.88 7.43
N GLN A 233 -5.85 -15.93 7.67
CA GLN A 233 -4.88 -15.98 8.77
C GLN A 233 -3.76 -14.94 8.69
N TYR A 234 -3.53 -14.34 7.52
CA TYR A 234 -2.50 -13.31 7.29
C TYR A 234 -3.02 -11.90 7.61
N HIS A 235 -4.34 -11.75 7.75
CA HIS A 235 -4.95 -10.47 8.03
C HIS A 235 -4.80 -10.08 9.51
N PRO A 236 -4.47 -8.79 9.81
CA PRO A 236 -4.30 -8.34 11.19
C PRO A 236 -5.54 -8.51 12.08
N TYR A 237 -6.76 -8.42 11.52
CA TYR A 237 -8.00 -8.54 12.31
C TYR A 237 -8.41 -9.99 12.59
N LYS A 238 -7.90 -10.97 11.82
CA LYS A 238 -8.20 -12.42 12.00
C LYS A 238 -9.70 -12.70 12.13
N LEU A 239 -10.52 -12.04 11.30
CA LEU A 239 -11.96 -12.25 11.27
C LEU A 239 -12.25 -13.61 10.63
N THR A 240 -12.64 -14.58 11.43
CA THR A 240 -13.14 -15.87 10.98
C THR A 240 -14.67 -15.85 10.96
N LEU A 241 -15.28 -16.56 10.00
CA LEU A 241 -16.72 -16.83 10.11
C LEU A 241 -16.99 -17.61 11.42
N PRO A 242 -18.07 -17.29 12.15
CA PRO A 242 -18.50 -18.17 13.23
C PRO A 242 -18.71 -19.58 12.67
N GLU A 243 -18.21 -20.61 13.36
CA GLU A 243 -18.50 -21.99 13.01
C GLU A 243 -20.01 -22.13 12.89
N GLN A 244 -20.49 -22.55 11.72
CA GLN A 244 -21.89 -22.89 11.59
C GLN A 244 -22.13 -24.08 12.53
N SER A 245 -22.84 -23.84 13.63
CA SER A 245 -23.33 -24.91 14.50
C SER A 245 -24.16 -25.83 13.61
N ALA A 246 -23.64 -27.05 13.43
CA ALA A 246 -24.27 -28.14 12.71
C ALA A 246 -25.57 -28.59 13.40
#